data_ad3b6b8df481f7e81929f6744d68e12f
#
_entry.id   ad3b6b8df481f7e81929f6744d68e12f
#
_cell.length_a   1.000
_cell.length_b   1.000
_cell.length_c   1.000
_cell.angle_alpha   90.00
_cell.angle_beta   90.00
_cell.angle_gamma   90.00
#
_symmetry.space_group_name_H-M   'P 1'
#
loop_
_entity.id
_entity.type
_entity.pdbx_description
1 polymer ?
#
loop_
_entity_poly.entity_id
_entity_poly.type
_entity_poly.pdbx_seq_one_letter_code
_entity_poly.pdbx_strand_id
1 'polypeptide(L)'
;MLKNKTKLIALLLAFFLLIATPFAYADNETSSESDTMLISEDMENAKQNNDATPISDTSESKPVENSNENSVNAENSNSTTSEEDSYKKNDVYLTGDNVTIDYIVDGNLFVMANTVTINSQIGGDAFIMAKNIIVNDKAYIFNNLFAMAESIEVKGVVYDVYALAKDFTVSNGYIYRDAKISCKNVNINGAIGRDAFVNCSNINFNTDGNDKGTIYGNLKYTASSEFNFEDKNVVNGTIEYK
;
A
#
# COMPACT_ATOMS: atom_id res chain seq x y z
N MET A 1 -0.25 -8.49 -29.61
CA MET A 1 -0.01 -7.97 -28.24
C MET A 1 -1.06 -6.95 -27.77
N LEU A 2 -1.55 -6.04 -28.61
CA LEU A 2 -2.51 -4.97 -28.26
C LEU A 2 -3.88 -5.51 -27.75
N LYS A 3 -4.42 -6.57 -28.36
CA LYS A 3 -5.74 -7.15 -28.00
C LYS A 3 -5.82 -7.71 -26.58
N ASN A 4 -4.69 -8.17 -26.02
CA ASN A 4 -4.70 -8.70 -24.65
C ASN A 4 -4.64 -7.59 -23.59
N LYS A 5 -3.95 -6.48 -23.88
CA LYS A 5 -3.91 -5.29 -23.02
C LYS A 5 -5.30 -4.66 -22.86
N THR A 6 -6.04 -4.55 -23.98
CA THR A 6 -7.42 -3.98 -23.96
C THR A 6 -8.40 -4.85 -23.17
N LYS A 7 -8.27 -6.18 -23.27
CA LYS A 7 -9.09 -7.11 -22.47
C LYS A 7 -8.74 -7.04 -20.98
N LEU A 8 -7.47 -6.94 -20.64
CA LEU A 8 -7.00 -6.80 -19.27
C LEU A 8 -7.52 -5.49 -18.66
N ILE A 9 -7.38 -4.37 -19.37
CA ILE A 9 -7.88 -3.06 -18.93
C ILE A 9 -9.40 -3.09 -18.76
N ALA A 10 -10.14 -3.68 -19.70
CA ALA A 10 -11.61 -3.78 -19.62
C ALA A 10 -12.07 -4.65 -18.43
N LEU A 11 -11.36 -5.73 -18.14
CA LEU A 11 -11.67 -6.61 -17.01
C LEU A 11 -11.33 -5.95 -15.67
N LEU A 12 -10.19 -5.24 -15.60
CA LEU A 12 -9.80 -4.46 -14.43
C LEU A 12 -10.73 -3.26 -14.19
N LEU A 13 -11.20 -2.59 -15.26
CA LEU A 13 -12.20 -1.51 -15.16
C LEU A 13 -13.56 -2.04 -14.69
N ALA A 14 -14.00 -3.20 -15.17
CA ALA A 14 -15.23 -3.85 -14.70
C ALA A 14 -15.13 -4.23 -13.22
N PHE A 15 -13.97 -4.69 -12.79
CA PHE A 15 -13.64 -4.96 -11.39
C PHE A 15 -13.66 -3.69 -10.53
N PHE A 16 -13.12 -2.59 -11.07
CA PHE A 16 -13.12 -1.28 -10.41
C PHE A 16 -14.53 -0.75 -10.18
N LEU A 17 -15.43 -0.95 -11.14
CA LEU A 17 -16.84 -0.57 -10.99
C LEU A 17 -17.50 -1.35 -9.86
N LEU A 18 -17.10 -2.60 -9.63
CA LEU A 18 -17.68 -3.45 -8.59
C LEU A 18 -17.22 -3.04 -7.18
N ILE A 19 -15.97 -2.56 -7.05
CA ILE A 19 -15.43 -2.08 -5.75
C ILE A 19 -15.82 -0.62 -5.50
N ALA A 20 -15.97 0.18 -6.56
CA ALA A 20 -16.34 1.59 -6.49
C ALA A 20 -17.84 1.82 -6.25
N THR A 21 -18.68 0.77 -6.24
CA THR A 21 -20.03 0.91 -5.72
C THR A 21 -19.89 1.30 -4.24
N PRO A 22 -20.32 2.50 -3.85
CA PRO A 22 -20.36 2.83 -2.44
C PRO A 22 -21.18 1.73 -1.78
N PHE A 23 -20.68 1.15 -0.70
CA PHE A 23 -21.55 0.48 0.22
C PHE A 23 -22.63 1.49 0.56
N ALA A 24 -23.80 1.36 -0.07
CA ALA A 24 -24.95 2.18 0.23
C ALA A 24 -25.41 1.76 1.63
N TYR A 25 -24.79 2.35 2.64
CA TYR A 25 -25.37 2.39 3.95
C TYR A 25 -26.64 3.25 3.80
N ALA A 26 -27.76 2.64 4.03
CA ALA A 26 -28.98 3.37 4.33
C ALA A 26 -28.71 4.09 5.66
N ASP A 27 -28.23 5.33 5.58
CA ASP A 27 -28.26 6.25 6.69
C ASP A 27 -29.72 6.57 6.95
N ASN A 28 -30.28 5.92 7.97
CA ASN A 28 -31.53 6.32 8.54
C ASN A 28 -31.24 7.54 9.40
N GLU A 29 -31.14 8.71 8.76
CA GLU A 29 -31.12 10.00 9.45
C GLU A 29 -32.47 10.22 10.11
N THR A 30 -32.54 9.90 11.39
CA THR A 30 -33.53 10.54 12.27
C THR A 30 -33.00 11.92 12.61
N SER A 31 -33.57 12.91 11.93
CA SER A 31 -33.47 14.31 12.30
C SER A 31 -33.89 14.53 13.76
N SER A 32 -33.02 15.09 14.57
CA SER A 32 -33.43 15.88 15.73
C SER A 32 -32.61 17.17 15.78
N GLU A 33 -33.38 18.22 15.83
CA GLU A 33 -33.03 19.64 15.81
C GLU A 33 -32.09 20.07 16.95
N SER A 34 -31.36 21.14 16.58
CA SER A 34 -30.96 22.30 17.38
C SER A 34 -30.20 22.10 18.69
N ASP A 35 -28.98 22.62 18.70
CA ASP A 35 -28.70 23.73 19.62
C ASP A 35 -27.47 24.53 19.15
N THR A 36 -27.78 25.83 18.99
CA THR A 36 -26.91 26.95 18.80
C THR A 36 -26.22 27.28 20.11
N MET A 37 -24.94 27.63 20.08
CA MET A 37 -24.21 28.58 20.93
C MET A 37 -22.78 28.08 21.15
N LEU A 38 -21.78 28.86 21.10
CA LEU A 38 -21.39 30.24 21.19
C LEU A 38 -19.91 30.36 20.85
N ILE A 39 -19.60 31.43 20.22
CA ILE A 39 -18.26 31.94 19.92
C ILE A 39 -17.59 32.31 21.25
N SER A 40 -16.30 32.00 21.39
CA SER A 40 -15.39 32.85 22.12
C SER A 40 -14.01 32.82 21.47
N GLU A 41 -13.69 33.97 20.93
CA GLU A 41 -12.35 34.46 20.61
C GLU A 41 -11.49 34.49 21.89
N ASP A 42 -10.23 34.17 21.73
CA ASP A 42 -9.12 34.88 22.36
C ASP A 42 -7.80 34.35 21.80
N MET A 43 -7.20 35.13 20.94
CA MET A 43 -6.07 36.06 21.16
C MET A 43 -4.74 35.36 21.44
N GLU A 44 -3.89 35.40 20.44
CA GLU A 44 -2.79 36.37 20.25
C GLU A 44 -1.50 36.11 21.04
N ASN A 45 -0.43 36.21 20.28
CA ASN A 45 0.93 36.55 20.64
C ASN A 45 1.93 35.49 21.09
N ALA A 46 2.87 35.23 20.18
CA ALA A 46 4.28 35.52 20.45
C ALA A 46 5.11 35.53 19.16
N LYS A 47 5.53 36.71 18.84
CA LYS A 47 6.57 37.07 17.86
C LYS A 47 7.98 36.80 18.41
N GLN A 48 8.89 36.65 17.45
CA GLN A 48 10.30 37.11 17.43
C GLN A 48 11.36 36.16 17.98
N ASN A 49 12.37 35.91 17.27
CA ASN A 49 13.55 36.48 16.64
C ASN A 49 14.63 35.41 16.67
N ASN A 50 15.52 35.20 15.77
CA ASN A 50 16.63 35.94 15.17
C ASN A 50 17.32 34.95 14.23
N ASP A 51 17.55 35.28 12.98
CA ASP A 51 18.73 35.98 12.45
C ASP A 51 20.09 35.24 12.65
N ALA A 52 20.62 34.71 11.57
CA ALA A 52 22.03 34.82 11.22
C ALA A 52 22.32 34.27 9.82
N THR A 53 22.94 35.07 9.07
CA THR A 53 23.39 35.11 7.68
C THR A 53 24.53 34.14 7.35
N PRO A 54 24.93 34.10 6.07
CA PRO A 54 25.57 32.96 5.41
C PRO A 54 27.11 33.10 5.36
N ILE A 55 27.77 31.93 5.16
CA ILE A 55 29.18 31.94 4.74
C ILE A 55 29.29 31.16 3.43
N SER A 56 29.65 31.93 2.40
CA SER A 56 30.22 31.46 1.14
C SER A 56 31.65 30.96 1.39
N ASP A 57 32.04 29.87 0.75
CA ASP A 57 33.33 29.86 0.10
C ASP A 57 33.44 28.85 -1.04
N THR A 58 33.96 29.41 -2.10
CA THR A 58 34.28 28.91 -3.41
C THR A 58 35.60 28.10 -3.36
N SER A 59 35.69 26.99 -4.07
CA SER A 59 36.93 26.66 -4.78
C SER A 59 36.70 25.67 -5.92
N GLU A 60 36.90 26.19 -7.12
CA GLU A 60 37.15 25.46 -8.36
C GLU A 60 38.46 24.64 -8.28
N SER A 61 38.46 23.48 -8.93
CA SER A 61 39.61 23.06 -9.71
C SER A 61 39.25 22.00 -10.75
N LYS A 62 39.56 22.31 -11.98
CA LYS A 62 39.44 21.55 -13.23
C LYS A 62 40.69 20.68 -13.47
N PRO A 63 40.85 20.00 -14.61
CA PRO A 63 40.96 18.55 -14.73
C PRO A 63 42.38 18.11 -15.10
N VAL A 64 42.67 16.81 -14.99
CA VAL A 64 43.83 16.20 -15.63
C VAL A 64 43.39 14.99 -16.44
N GLU A 65 43.50 15.11 -17.76
CA GLU A 65 43.63 14.00 -18.69
C GLU A 65 44.93 13.22 -18.44
N ASN A 66 44.88 11.93 -18.51
CA ASN A 66 45.97 11.18 -19.08
C ASN A 66 45.54 9.82 -19.65
N SER A 67 45.80 9.70 -20.94
CA SER A 67 45.72 8.51 -21.76
C SER A 67 46.75 7.44 -21.35
N ASN A 68 46.37 6.17 -21.30
CA ASN A 68 47.24 5.12 -21.85
C ASN A 68 46.46 3.84 -22.20
N GLU A 69 46.55 3.47 -23.47
CA GLU A 69 46.15 2.19 -24.02
C GLU A 69 47.04 1.07 -23.47
N ASN A 70 46.41 -0.05 -23.10
CA ASN A 70 47.02 -1.34 -23.40
C ASN A 70 46.00 -2.48 -23.36
N SER A 71 45.89 -3.17 -24.48
CA SER A 71 45.08 -4.35 -24.73
C SER A 71 45.66 -5.59 -24.02
N VAL A 72 44.76 -6.31 -23.31
CA VAL A 72 44.92 -7.79 -23.16
C VAL A 72 43.52 -8.42 -23.05
N ASN A 73 43.20 -9.34 -23.96
CA ASN A 73 42.08 -10.23 -23.95
C ASN A 73 42.02 -11.05 -22.66
N ALA A 74 40.84 -11.04 -22.01
CA ALA A 74 40.37 -12.14 -21.18
C ALA A 74 38.85 -12.17 -21.26
N GLU A 75 38.31 -13.21 -21.84
CA GLU A 75 36.89 -13.56 -21.79
C GLU A 75 36.48 -13.67 -20.31
N ASN A 76 35.68 -12.72 -19.85
CA ASN A 76 34.99 -12.85 -18.59
C ASN A 76 33.54 -12.54 -18.88
N SER A 77 32.72 -13.60 -18.86
CA SER A 77 31.26 -13.51 -18.94
C SER A 77 30.75 -12.75 -17.72
N ASN A 78 30.80 -11.45 -17.79
CA ASN A 78 30.18 -10.57 -16.84
C ASN A 78 28.73 -10.36 -17.32
N SER A 79 27.77 -11.01 -16.69
CA SER A 79 26.37 -10.68 -16.84
C SER A 79 26.17 -9.27 -16.27
N THR A 80 26.34 -8.29 -17.12
CA THR A 80 25.91 -6.91 -16.85
C THR A 80 24.39 -6.94 -16.86
N THR A 81 23.78 -7.11 -15.70
CA THR A 81 22.36 -6.77 -15.52
C THR A 81 22.28 -5.28 -15.83
N SER A 82 21.76 -4.94 -17.00
CA SER A 82 21.64 -3.56 -17.43
C SER A 82 20.72 -2.83 -16.46
N GLU A 83 21.04 -1.58 -16.11
CA GLU A 83 20.20 -0.72 -15.25
C GLU A 83 18.76 -0.60 -15.78
N GLU A 84 18.54 -0.80 -17.10
CA GLU A 84 17.24 -0.85 -17.74
C GLU A 84 16.33 -2.00 -17.27
N ASP A 85 16.89 -3.10 -16.78
CA ASP A 85 16.11 -4.23 -16.26
C ASP A 85 15.65 -4.03 -14.80
N SER A 86 16.29 -3.12 -14.07
CA SER A 86 15.98 -2.81 -12.67
C SER A 86 14.94 -1.71 -12.47
N TYR A 87 14.55 -1.00 -13.53
CA TYR A 87 13.66 0.17 -13.47
C TYR A 87 12.74 0.28 -14.69
N LYS A 88 11.45 0.50 -14.46
CA LYS A 88 10.44 0.74 -15.51
C LYS A 88 9.74 2.07 -15.25
N LYS A 89 10.00 3.05 -16.12
CA LYS A 89 9.52 4.42 -15.97
C LYS A 89 8.01 4.61 -16.20
N ASN A 90 7.37 3.70 -16.93
CA ASN A 90 5.97 3.81 -17.32
C ASN A 90 5.13 2.74 -16.64
N ASP A 91 3.82 2.80 -16.89
CA ASP A 91 2.90 1.75 -16.48
C ASP A 91 3.31 0.38 -17.00
N VAL A 92 3.22 -0.62 -16.15
CA VAL A 92 3.59 -2.00 -16.45
C VAL A 92 2.35 -2.89 -16.48
N TYR A 93 2.23 -3.70 -17.54
CA TYR A 93 1.10 -4.62 -17.77
C TYR A 93 1.63 -6.04 -17.93
N LEU A 94 1.28 -6.93 -17.01
CA LEU A 94 1.78 -8.30 -16.97
C LEU A 94 0.66 -9.33 -16.89
N THR A 95 0.89 -10.47 -17.53
CA THR A 95 0.03 -11.66 -17.39
C THR A 95 0.92 -12.90 -17.38
N GLY A 96 0.56 -13.92 -16.61
CA GLY A 96 1.33 -15.17 -16.54
C GLY A 96 0.87 -16.09 -15.43
N ASP A 97 1.56 -17.20 -15.24
CA ASP A 97 1.29 -18.08 -14.11
C ASP A 97 1.91 -17.54 -12.83
N ASN A 98 3.21 -17.28 -12.86
CA ASN A 98 3.94 -16.68 -11.75
C ASN A 98 4.60 -15.40 -12.23
N VAL A 99 4.17 -14.29 -11.67
CA VAL A 99 4.70 -12.94 -11.98
C VAL A 99 5.42 -12.42 -10.77
N THR A 100 6.71 -12.14 -10.93
CA THR A 100 7.55 -11.55 -9.88
C THR A 100 8.01 -10.16 -10.33
N ILE A 101 7.88 -9.19 -9.44
CA ILE A 101 8.28 -7.81 -9.66
C ILE A 101 9.50 -7.54 -8.79
N ASP A 102 10.69 -7.72 -9.37
CA ASP A 102 12.00 -7.50 -8.73
C ASP A 102 12.63 -6.16 -9.14
N TYR A 103 11.91 -5.36 -9.90
CA TYR A 103 12.36 -4.07 -10.43
C TYR A 103 11.40 -2.94 -10.01
N ILE A 104 11.92 -1.71 -9.99
CA ILE A 104 11.13 -0.52 -9.66
C ILE A 104 10.18 -0.21 -10.82
N VAL A 105 8.91 0.02 -10.51
CA VAL A 105 7.89 0.55 -11.43
C VAL A 105 7.55 1.97 -10.99
N ASP A 106 7.90 2.98 -11.78
CA ASP A 106 7.62 4.39 -11.46
C ASP A 106 6.14 4.75 -11.71
N GLY A 107 5.51 4.10 -12.69
CA GLY A 107 4.09 4.23 -13.00
C GLY A 107 3.19 3.25 -12.24
N ASN A 108 2.04 2.95 -12.85
CA ASN A 108 1.09 1.98 -12.32
C ASN A 108 1.45 0.55 -12.71
N LEU A 109 1.09 -0.39 -11.87
CA LEU A 109 1.27 -1.82 -12.12
C LEU A 109 -0.08 -2.50 -12.33
N PHE A 110 -0.25 -3.20 -13.46
CA PHE A 110 -1.44 -3.97 -13.81
C PHE A 110 -1.05 -5.44 -14.02
N VAL A 111 -1.53 -6.34 -13.16
CA VAL A 111 -1.16 -7.76 -13.22
C VAL A 111 -2.37 -8.66 -13.17
N MET A 112 -2.35 -9.70 -14.04
CA MET A 112 -3.26 -10.84 -13.94
C MET A 112 -2.45 -12.13 -14.02
N ALA A 113 -2.48 -12.94 -12.94
CA ALA A 113 -1.66 -14.16 -12.83
C ALA A 113 -2.29 -15.19 -11.89
N ASN A 114 -1.68 -16.39 -11.79
CA ASN A 114 -1.99 -17.31 -10.70
C ASN A 114 -1.32 -16.85 -9.41
N THR A 115 -0.04 -16.48 -9.48
CA THR A 115 0.69 -15.93 -8.32
C THR A 115 1.39 -14.65 -8.71
N VAL A 116 1.25 -13.61 -7.88
CA VAL A 116 1.97 -12.33 -8.00
C VAL A 116 2.82 -12.13 -6.75
N THR A 117 4.11 -11.89 -6.94
CA THR A 117 5.04 -11.54 -5.88
C THR A 117 5.66 -10.18 -6.17
N ILE A 118 5.51 -9.24 -5.25
CA ILE A 118 6.11 -7.90 -5.35
C ILE A 118 7.25 -7.83 -4.37
N ASN A 119 8.48 -7.64 -4.87
CA ASN A 119 9.72 -7.52 -4.10
C ASN A 119 10.33 -6.13 -4.16
N SER A 120 9.71 -5.21 -4.92
CA SER A 120 10.30 -3.91 -5.21
C SER A 120 9.26 -2.78 -5.08
N GLN A 121 9.65 -1.58 -5.50
CA GLN A 121 8.84 -0.36 -5.34
C GLN A 121 7.89 -0.16 -6.52
N ILE A 122 6.66 0.24 -6.22
CA ILE A 122 5.64 0.66 -7.18
C ILE A 122 5.29 2.12 -6.87
N GLY A 123 5.65 3.04 -7.74
CA GLY A 123 5.44 4.48 -7.57
C GLY A 123 3.99 4.90 -7.71
N GLY A 124 3.25 4.24 -8.59
CA GLY A 124 1.82 4.45 -8.81
C GLY A 124 0.92 3.49 -8.05
N ASP A 125 -0.27 3.28 -8.60
CA ASP A 125 -1.24 2.30 -8.10
C ASP A 125 -0.89 0.88 -8.59
N ALA A 126 -1.18 -0.13 -7.77
CA ALA A 126 -1.09 -1.53 -8.15
C ALA A 126 -2.49 -2.14 -8.29
N PHE A 127 -2.83 -2.61 -9.50
CA PHE A 127 -4.08 -3.29 -9.84
C PHE A 127 -3.80 -4.76 -10.11
N ILE A 128 -4.17 -5.64 -9.17
CA ILE A 128 -3.76 -7.03 -9.21
C ILE A 128 -4.96 -7.96 -9.09
N MET A 129 -5.06 -8.89 -10.03
CA MET A 129 -5.99 -10.01 -9.98
C MET A 129 -5.20 -11.31 -10.06
N ALA A 130 -5.25 -12.13 -9.01
CA ALA A 130 -4.50 -13.38 -8.95
C ALA A 130 -5.19 -14.42 -8.06
N LYS A 131 -4.67 -15.63 -8.05
CA LYS A 131 -5.04 -16.60 -7.02
C LYS A 131 -4.32 -16.26 -5.72
N ASN A 132 -3.02 -15.92 -5.79
CA ASN A 132 -2.22 -15.56 -4.65
C ASN A 132 -1.48 -14.24 -4.92
N ILE A 133 -1.50 -13.32 -3.95
CA ILE A 133 -0.77 -12.05 -3.99
C ILE A 133 0.11 -11.96 -2.74
N ILE A 134 1.39 -11.71 -2.94
CA ILE A 134 2.38 -11.52 -1.89
C ILE A 134 3.08 -10.18 -2.11
N VAL A 135 2.89 -9.26 -1.18
CA VAL A 135 3.66 -8.02 -1.10
C VAL A 135 4.75 -8.25 -0.06
N ASN A 136 5.98 -8.55 -0.51
CA ASN A 136 7.09 -8.93 0.36
C ASN A 136 7.61 -7.76 1.19
N ASP A 137 8.43 -8.07 2.18
CA ASP A 137 8.97 -7.16 3.19
C ASP A 137 9.74 -5.95 2.61
N LYS A 138 10.37 -6.10 1.45
CA LYS A 138 11.08 -5.02 0.75
C LYS A 138 10.20 -4.22 -0.21
N ALA A 139 8.97 -4.67 -0.43
CA ALA A 139 8.06 -4.00 -1.35
C ALA A 139 7.48 -2.73 -0.71
N TYR A 140 7.34 -1.70 -1.55
CA TYR A 140 6.70 -0.46 -1.18
C TYR A 140 5.74 -0.01 -2.30
N ILE A 141 4.45 0.04 -2.03
CA ILE A 141 3.45 0.57 -2.95
C ILE A 141 3.08 1.98 -2.47
N PHE A 142 3.55 3.00 -3.18
CA PHE A 142 3.44 4.41 -2.77
C PHE A 142 2.03 4.97 -2.87
N ASN A 143 1.13 4.29 -3.59
CA ASN A 143 -0.26 4.66 -3.68
C ASN A 143 -1.16 3.47 -3.29
N ASN A 144 -2.22 3.22 -4.03
CA ASN A 144 -3.22 2.25 -3.66
C ASN A 144 -2.87 0.84 -4.16
N LEU A 145 -3.16 -0.16 -3.36
CA LEU A 145 -3.26 -1.55 -3.80
C LEU A 145 -4.73 -1.91 -3.99
N PHE A 146 -5.11 -2.16 -5.24
CA PHE A 146 -6.39 -2.71 -5.62
C PHE A 146 -6.21 -4.18 -5.95
N ALA A 147 -6.67 -5.06 -5.08
CA ALA A 147 -6.37 -6.47 -5.15
C ALA A 147 -7.61 -7.37 -5.09
N MET A 148 -7.68 -8.35 -6.01
CA MET A 148 -8.63 -9.45 -5.93
C MET A 148 -7.88 -10.77 -5.98
N ALA A 149 -8.06 -11.62 -4.95
CA ALA A 149 -7.38 -12.91 -4.91
C ALA A 149 -8.11 -13.95 -4.05
N GLU A 150 -7.66 -15.19 -4.11
CA GLU A 150 -8.00 -16.18 -3.09
C GLU A 150 -7.23 -15.86 -1.79
N SER A 151 -5.94 -15.55 -1.90
CA SER A 151 -5.08 -15.19 -0.76
C SER A 151 -4.28 -13.92 -1.05
N ILE A 152 -4.27 -13.00 -0.08
CA ILE A 152 -3.46 -11.78 -0.10
C ILE A 152 -2.65 -11.73 1.18
N GLU A 153 -1.33 -11.60 1.05
CA GLU A 153 -0.41 -11.41 2.16
C GLU A 153 0.40 -10.14 1.97
N VAL A 154 0.34 -9.23 2.95
CA VAL A 154 1.08 -7.97 2.97
C VAL A 154 2.14 -8.04 4.06
N LYS A 155 3.42 -8.12 3.65
CA LYS A 155 4.61 -8.05 4.51
C LYS A 155 5.35 -6.73 4.37
N GLY A 156 5.19 -6.07 3.23
CA GLY A 156 5.80 -4.77 2.91
C GLY A 156 4.94 -3.60 3.34
N VAL A 157 5.19 -2.47 2.71
CA VAL A 157 4.45 -1.22 2.95
C VAL A 157 3.52 -0.91 1.79
N VAL A 158 2.27 -0.61 2.09
CA VAL A 158 1.25 -0.16 1.13
C VAL A 158 0.59 1.09 1.66
N TYR A 159 0.32 2.06 0.80
CA TYR A 159 -0.28 3.32 1.25
C TYR A 159 -1.76 3.14 1.64
N ASP A 160 -2.61 2.74 0.70
CA ASP A 160 -4.01 2.33 0.95
C ASP A 160 -4.30 0.96 0.34
N VAL A 161 -5.17 0.18 0.97
CA VAL A 161 -5.56 -1.13 0.48
C VAL A 161 -7.06 -1.19 0.21
N TYR A 162 -7.40 -1.69 -0.98
CA TYR A 162 -8.75 -2.07 -1.39
C TYR A 162 -8.72 -3.53 -1.84
N ALA A 163 -9.18 -4.43 -0.98
CA ALA A 163 -9.02 -5.85 -1.19
C ALA A 163 -10.35 -6.61 -1.20
N LEU A 164 -10.47 -7.53 -2.16
CA LEU A 164 -11.49 -8.57 -2.19
C LEU A 164 -10.79 -9.93 -2.22
N ALA A 165 -10.98 -10.75 -1.18
CA ALA A 165 -10.25 -11.99 -1.04
C ALA A 165 -11.07 -13.09 -0.32
N LYS A 166 -10.57 -14.30 -0.32
CA LYS A 166 -10.99 -15.29 0.67
C LYS A 166 -10.22 -15.11 1.96
N ASP A 167 -8.90 -14.99 1.87
CA ASP A 167 -8.01 -14.83 3.01
C ASP A 167 -7.14 -13.57 2.81
N PHE A 168 -7.13 -12.67 3.79
CA PHE A 168 -6.32 -11.45 3.80
C PHE A 168 -5.50 -11.39 5.07
N THR A 169 -4.20 -11.23 4.93
CA THR A 169 -3.27 -11.17 6.08
C THR A 169 -2.33 -9.98 5.94
N VAL A 170 -2.17 -9.21 7.01
CA VAL A 170 -1.05 -8.29 7.19
C VAL A 170 -0.05 -9.00 8.10
N SER A 171 1.09 -9.47 7.54
CA SER A 171 2.12 -10.23 8.25
C SER A 171 3.35 -9.34 8.46
N ASN A 172 3.47 -8.69 9.60
CA ASN A 172 4.54 -7.71 9.91
C ASN A 172 4.61 -6.54 8.92
N GLY A 173 3.64 -6.44 8.00
CA GLY A 173 3.51 -5.37 7.03
C GLY A 173 2.88 -4.12 7.63
N TYR A 174 2.91 -3.05 6.85
CA TYR A 174 2.34 -1.76 7.23
C TYR A 174 1.45 -1.18 6.14
N ILE A 175 0.16 -1.03 6.41
CA ILE A 175 -0.74 -0.23 5.59
C ILE A 175 -0.71 1.18 6.15
N TYR A 176 -0.12 2.11 5.38
CA TYR A 176 0.23 3.44 5.90
C TYR A 176 -1.00 4.28 6.26
N ARG A 177 -2.10 4.15 5.50
CA ARG A 177 -3.36 4.87 5.77
C ARG A 177 -4.50 3.89 6.01
N ASP A 178 -5.39 3.74 5.02
CA ASP A 178 -6.67 3.09 5.20
C ASP A 178 -6.70 1.70 4.56
N ALA A 179 -7.43 0.79 5.19
CA ALA A 179 -7.72 -0.52 4.64
C ALA A 179 -9.23 -0.71 4.45
N LYS A 180 -9.64 -1.03 3.22
CA LYS A 180 -11.02 -1.44 2.87
C LYS A 180 -10.98 -2.87 2.37
N ILE A 181 -11.39 -3.81 3.21
CA ILE A 181 -11.21 -5.24 3.01
C ILE A 181 -12.56 -5.94 3.04
N SER A 182 -12.87 -6.71 2.00
CA SER A 182 -13.99 -7.66 2.00
C SER A 182 -13.46 -9.07 1.74
N CYS A 183 -13.60 -9.96 2.72
CA CYS A 183 -13.06 -11.31 2.61
C CYS A 183 -13.75 -12.29 3.56
N LYS A 184 -13.35 -13.56 3.50
CA LYS A 184 -13.83 -14.55 4.48
C LYS A 184 -13.07 -14.43 5.80
N ASN A 185 -11.72 -14.38 5.73
CA ASN A 185 -10.87 -14.34 6.91
C ASN A 185 -9.92 -13.15 6.81
N VAL A 186 -9.84 -12.35 7.87
CA VAL A 186 -8.85 -11.28 8.06
C VAL A 186 -7.94 -11.63 9.21
N ASN A 187 -6.63 -11.54 8.99
CA ASN A 187 -5.64 -11.67 10.06
C ASN A 187 -4.78 -10.41 10.08
N ILE A 188 -4.78 -9.70 11.18
CA ILE A 188 -3.98 -8.49 11.40
C ILE A 188 -2.84 -8.84 12.34
N ASN A 189 -1.67 -9.14 11.75
CA ASN A 189 -0.41 -9.44 12.46
C ASN A 189 0.66 -8.38 12.15
N GLY A 190 0.24 -7.22 11.70
CA GLY A 190 1.04 -6.04 11.37
C GLY A 190 0.25 -4.80 11.70
N ALA A 191 0.48 -3.69 10.99
CA ALA A 191 -0.15 -2.43 11.37
C ALA A 191 -0.95 -1.77 10.23
N ILE A 192 -2.04 -1.09 10.62
CA ILE A 192 -2.82 -0.18 9.80
C ILE A 192 -2.76 1.21 10.43
N GLY A 193 -2.20 2.19 9.69
CA GLY A 193 -1.87 3.51 10.22
C GLY A 193 -3.07 4.42 10.48
N ARG A 194 -4.21 4.18 9.81
CA ARG A 194 -5.44 4.93 10.02
C ARG A 194 -6.62 3.98 10.18
N ASP A 195 -7.65 4.13 9.38
CA ASP A 195 -8.93 3.45 9.56
C ASP A 195 -9.00 2.13 8.81
N ALA A 196 -9.64 1.15 9.42
CA ALA A 196 -9.96 -0.12 8.79
C ALA A 196 -11.47 -0.30 8.65
N PHE A 197 -11.91 -0.58 7.42
CA PHE A 197 -13.28 -0.95 7.06
C PHE A 197 -13.27 -2.41 6.60
N VAL A 198 -13.78 -3.30 7.43
CA VAL A 198 -13.65 -4.74 7.19
C VAL A 198 -15.01 -5.40 7.12
N ASN A 199 -15.27 -6.11 6.01
CA ASN A 199 -16.41 -7.00 5.89
C ASN A 199 -15.91 -8.43 5.75
N CYS A 200 -16.13 -9.27 6.77
CA CYS A 200 -15.57 -10.62 6.79
C CYS A 200 -16.50 -11.60 7.50
N SER A 201 -16.14 -12.90 7.46
CA SER A 201 -16.73 -13.90 8.37
C SER A 201 -15.95 -13.94 9.68
N ASN A 202 -14.62 -13.89 9.61
CA ASN A 202 -13.73 -14.00 10.75
C ASN A 202 -12.67 -12.90 10.72
N ILE A 203 -12.46 -12.21 11.84
CA ILE A 203 -11.37 -11.27 12.05
C ILE A 203 -10.51 -11.74 13.21
N ASN A 204 -9.20 -11.70 13.06
CA ASN A 204 -8.23 -12.08 14.08
C ASN A 204 -7.13 -11.03 14.18
N PHE A 205 -6.64 -10.83 15.39
CA PHE A 205 -5.46 -10.01 15.68
C PHE A 205 -4.42 -10.87 16.37
N ASN A 206 -3.16 -10.75 15.95
CA ASN A 206 -2.08 -11.29 16.77
C ASN A 206 -1.88 -10.36 17.97
N THR A 207 -1.97 -10.92 19.16
CA THR A 207 -1.79 -10.17 20.42
C THR A 207 -0.44 -10.44 21.08
N ASP A 208 0.34 -11.37 20.52
CA ASP A 208 1.56 -11.87 21.13
C ASP A 208 2.82 -11.27 20.48
N GLY A 209 3.78 -10.91 21.32
CA GLY A 209 5.14 -10.56 20.90
C GLY A 209 5.30 -9.22 20.18
N ASN A 210 6.35 -9.13 19.34
CA ASN A 210 6.71 -7.93 18.60
C ASN A 210 5.81 -7.68 17.37
N ASP A 211 5.06 -8.69 16.95
CA ASP A 211 4.25 -8.69 15.72
C ASP A 211 2.77 -8.44 16.03
N LYS A 212 2.53 -7.65 17.07
CA LYS A 212 1.17 -7.33 17.51
C LYS A 212 0.40 -6.61 16.41
N GLY A 213 -0.76 -7.18 16.05
CA GLY A 213 -1.69 -6.56 15.12
C GLY A 213 -2.25 -5.26 15.70
N THR A 214 -2.09 -4.14 14.98
CA THR A 214 -2.54 -2.82 15.48
C THR A 214 -3.22 -2.01 14.40
N ILE A 215 -4.37 -1.41 14.73
CA ILE A 215 -5.03 -0.37 13.95
C ILE A 215 -4.91 0.94 14.73
N TYR A 216 -4.19 1.92 14.18
CA TYR A 216 -3.96 3.20 14.87
C TYR A 216 -5.17 4.13 14.83
N GLY A 217 -6.06 3.99 13.86
CA GLY A 217 -7.33 4.71 13.76
C GLY A 217 -8.51 3.88 14.23
N ASN A 218 -9.63 4.00 13.53
CA ASN A 218 -10.89 3.34 13.86
C ASN A 218 -11.03 2.01 13.14
N LEU A 219 -11.72 1.07 13.76
CA LEU A 219 -12.16 -0.17 13.14
C LEU A 219 -13.68 -0.18 13.01
N LYS A 220 -14.17 -0.22 11.77
CA LYS A 220 -15.57 -0.51 11.48
C LYS A 220 -15.65 -1.84 10.75
N TYR A 221 -16.34 -2.81 11.35
CA TYR A 221 -16.36 -4.14 10.78
C TYR A 221 -17.71 -4.84 10.87
N THR A 222 -17.92 -5.77 9.94
CA THR A 222 -19.00 -6.74 9.92
C THR A 222 -18.37 -8.13 9.94
N ALA A 223 -18.82 -9.00 10.82
CA ALA A 223 -18.35 -10.39 10.92
C ALA A 223 -19.49 -11.33 11.28
N SER A 224 -19.27 -12.64 11.18
CA SER A 224 -20.26 -13.66 11.57
C SER A 224 -20.62 -13.62 13.06
N SER A 225 -19.69 -13.12 13.89
CA SER A 225 -19.89 -12.84 15.29
C SER A 225 -18.99 -11.69 15.72
N GLU A 226 -19.41 -10.96 16.75
CA GLU A 226 -18.58 -9.92 17.32
C GLU A 226 -17.27 -10.51 17.87
N PHE A 227 -16.15 -9.87 17.52
CA PHE A 227 -14.84 -10.28 17.99
C PHE A 227 -14.63 -9.82 19.45
N ASN A 228 -14.19 -10.74 20.31
CA ASN A 228 -13.84 -10.39 21.67
C ASN A 228 -12.41 -9.81 21.70
N PHE A 229 -12.31 -8.50 21.86
CA PHE A 229 -11.02 -7.82 22.02
C PHE A 229 -10.54 -7.94 23.47
N GLU A 230 -9.83 -9.04 23.77
CA GLU A 230 -9.21 -9.24 25.11
C GLU A 230 -8.17 -8.15 25.37
N ASP A 231 -7.38 -7.80 24.37
CA ASP A 231 -6.46 -6.64 24.40
C ASP A 231 -7.08 -5.47 23.63
N LYS A 232 -7.60 -4.50 24.36
CA LYS A 232 -8.18 -3.28 23.78
C LYS A 232 -7.16 -2.39 23.08
N ASN A 233 -5.85 -2.66 23.24
CA ASN A 233 -4.80 -1.87 22.62
C ASN A 233 -4.49 -2.27 21.17
N VAL A 234 -5.22 -3.21 20.57
CA VAL A 234 -5.09 -3.55 19.15
C VAL A 234 -5.76 -2.51 18.24
N VAL A 235 -6.69 -1.70 18.75
CA VAL A 235 -7.33 -0.60 18.05
C VAL A 235 -7.24 0.65 18.91
N ASN A 236 -6.55 1.69 18.44
CA ASN A 236 -6.37 2.93 19.21
C ASN A 236 -7.58 3.87 19.12
N GLY A 237 -8.36 3.76 18.07
CA GLY A 237 -9.59 4.55 17.87
C GLY A 237 -10.84 3.83 18.35
N THR A 238 -11.96 4.10 17.71
CA THR A 238 -13.25 3.48 18.03
C THR A 238 -13.41 2.14 17.31
N ILE A 239 -14.13 1.22 17.92
CA ILE A 239 -14.52 -0.07 17.33
C ILE A 239 -16.03 -0.03 17.12
N GLU A 240 -16.47 -0.21 15.88
CA GLU A 240 -17.88 -0.31 15.48
C GLU A 240 -18.12 -1.67 14.84
N TYR A 241 -18.94 -2.50 15.46
CA TYR A 241 -19.45 -3.77 14.93
C TYR A 241 -20.85 -3.56 14.35
N LYS A 242 -21.12 -4.16 13.17
CA LYS A 242 -22.44 -4.09 12.50
C LYS A 242 -22.98 -5.47 12.17
#